data_5be72321b8914a4c397e9aa09070dc6e
#
_entry.id   5be72321b8914a4c397e9aa09070dc6e
#
_cell.length_a   1.000
_cell.length_b   1.000
_cell.length_c   1.000
_cell.angle_alpha   90.00
_cell.angle_beta   90.00
_cell.angle_gamma   90.00
#
_symmetry.space_group_name_H-M   'P 1'
#
loop_
_entity.id
_entity.type
_entity.pdbx_description
1 polymer ?
#
loop_
_entity_poly.entity_id
_entity_poly.type
_entity_poly.pdbx_seq_one_letter_code
_entity_poly.pdbx_strand_id
1 'polypeptide(L)'
;MKIFGEIPTTGWLRPSVIALVLANLVPVFGVLFFHWEVFPLMFLFWSENVIIGAFNVLKMVLANPRSPVGWIGKVFTIPFFCVHYGMFTFVHGVLVIGLFGGGLRPRAGFPNLETFWQIAHENHLGWAILGLAVSRGISFVTNYLGNGEYREASLQQLMQQPYGRILVLHLSILFGGFLMMALHSPVWGLLLLVGLKIVIDLRGHFAERNKFAGTPKADQVTFPIQSGNPTAGRRRD
;
A
#
# COMPACT_ATOMS: atom_id res chain seq x y z
N MET A 1 4.38 -3.40 -21.26
CA MET A 1 4.10 -2.84 -19.94
C MET A 1 2.87 -1.94 -20.05
N LYS A 2 1.64 -2.47 -19.85
CA LYS A 2 0.39 -1.68 -19.91
C LYS A 2 0.17 -1.02 -18.54
N ILE A 3 0.79 0.13 -18.31
CA ILE A 3 0.64 0.90 -17.06
C ILE A 3 -0.72 1.63 -17.02
N PHE A 4 -1.41 1.76 -18.15
CA PHE A 4 -2.67 2.49 -18.28
C PHE A 4 -3.77 1.57 -18.84
N GLY A 5 -4.27 0.61 -18.03
CA GLY A 5 -5.52 -0.07 -18.32
C GLY A 5 -6.71 0.89 -18.21
N GLU A 6 -7.69 0.76 -19.10
CA GLU A 6 -8.91 1.58 -19.12
C GLU A 6 -9.62 1.52 -17.76
N ILE A 7 -9.92 2.69 -17.20
CA ILE A 7 -10.69 2.82 -15.98
C ILE A 7 -12.17 2.73 -16.37
N PRO A 8 -12.93 1.74 -15.87
CA PRO A 8 -14.34 1.61 -16.24
C PRO A 8 -15.15 2.83 -15.79
N THR A 9 -15.85 3.47 -16.68
CA THR A 9 -16.64 4.68 -16.43
C THR A 9 -17.86 4.45 -15.53
N THR A 10 -18.29 3.21 -15.33
CA THR A 10 -19.53 2.82 -14.62
C THR A 10 -19.27 2.37 -13.16
N GLY A 11 -18.47 3.04 -12.40
CA GLY A 11 -18.20 2.62 -11.00
C GLY A 11 -17.94 3.73 -10.01
N TRP A 12 -17.85 4.96 -10.48
CA TRP A 12 -17.42 6.12 -9.69
C TRP A 12 -18.39 6.57 -8.61
N LEU A 13 -19.69 6.36 -8.78
CA LEU A 13 -20.74 6.77 -7.85
C LEU A 13 -21.05 5.74 -6.75
N ARG A 14 -20.18 4.74 -6.55
CA ARG A 14 -20.41 3.74 -5.51
C ARG A 14 -19.99 4.26 -4.14
N PRO A 15 -20.73 3.94 -3.06
CA PRO A 15 -20.45 4.43 -1.72
C PRO A 15 -19.03 4.12 -1.25
N SER A 16 -18.46 2.96 -1.61
CA SER A 16 -17.09 2.58 -1.26
C SER A 16 -16.02 3.44 -1.94
N VAL A 17 -16.24 3.84 -3.20
CA VAL A 17 -15.34 4.73 -3.94
C VAL A 17 -15.41 6.14 -3.38
N ILE A 18 -16.62 6.62 -3.12
CA ILE A 18 -16.85 7.94 -2.51
C ILE A 18 -16.20 8.01 -1.14
N ALA A 19 -16.42 7.02 -0.29
CA ALA A 19 -15.81 6.95 1.04
C ALA A 19 -14.28 6.95 0.98
N LEU A 20 -13.68 6.20 0.03
CA LEU A 20 -12.24 6.16 -0.18
C LEU A 20 -11.69 7.53 -0.60
N VAL A 21 -12.34 8.19 -1.55
CA VAL A 21 -11.93 9.53 -2.01
C VAL A 21 -12.06 10.54 -0.87
N LEU A 22 -13.19 10.55 -0.17
CA LEU A 22 -13.41 11.46 0.96
C LEU A 22 -12.38 11.27 2.07
N ALA A 23 -12.06 10.02 2.44
CA ALA A 23 -11.04 9.72 3.45
C ALA A 23 -9.66 10.25 3.04
N ASN A 24 -9.30 10.14 1.76
CA ASN A 24 -8.03 10.66 1.26
C ASN A 24 -8.01 12.20 1.12
N LEU A 25 -9.17 12.86 1.02
CA LEU A 25 -9.27 14.32 0.98
C LEU A 25 -9.22 14.98 2.37
N VAL A 26 -9.41 14.23 3.46
CA VAL A 26 -9.37 14.78 4.83
C VAL A 26 -8.11 15.61 5.11
N PRO A 27 -6.87 15.16 4.78
CA PRO A 27 -5.67 15.96 5.00
C PRO A 27 -5.68 17.29 4.24
N VAL A 28 -6.18 17.28 2.99
CA VAL A 28 -6.28 18.51 2.16
C VAL A 28 -7.26 19.49 2.80
N PHE A 29 -8.41 18.98 3.21
CA PHE A 29 -9.41 19.79 3.88
C PHE A 29 -8.89 20.36 5.19
N GLY A 30 -8.16 19.56 5.98
CA GLY A 30 -7.49 19.98 7.20
C GLY A 30 -6.52 21.13 6.99
N VAL A 31 -5.70 21.07 5.92
CA VAL A 31 -4.75 22.13 5.60
C VAL A 31 -5.46 23.39 5.13
N LEU A 32 -6.46 23.28 4.24
CA LEU A 32 -7.12 24.44 3.65
C LEU A 32 -8.05 25.18 4.61
N PHE A 33 -8.75 24.47 5.47
CA PHE A 33 -9.81 25.04 6.32
C PHE A 33 -9.46 25.08 7.81
N PHE A 34 -8.62 24.15 8.28
CA PHE A 34 -8.22 24.06 9.70
C PHE A 34 -6.76 24.47 9.95
N HIS A 35 -6.07 24.98 8.93
CA HIS A 35 -4.68 25.42 9.01
C HIS A 35 -3.71 24.35 9.52
N TRP A 36 -3.98 23.07 9.20
CA TRP A 36 -3.03 22.01 9.50
C TRP A 36 -1.72 22.23 8.77
N GLU A 37 -0.63 22.00 9.45
CA GLU A 37 0.69 22.09 8.82
C GLU A 37 0.92 20.92 7.86
N VAL A 38 1.51 21.22 6.70
CA VAL A 38 1.78 20.22 5.66
C VAL A 38 2.88 19.26 6.07
N PHE A 39 3.92 19.75 6.77
CA PHE A 39 5.07 18.95 7.14
C PHE A 39 4.70 17.73 8.02
N PRO A 40 3.96 17.87 9.13
CA PRO A 40 3.52 16.72 9.93
C PRO A 40 2.73 15.68 9.13
N LEU A 41 1.90 16.11 8.18
CA LEU A 41 1.16 15.20 7.31
C LEU A 41 2.08 14.42 6.37
N MET A 42 3.04 15.10 5.73
CA MET A 42 4.04 14.45 4.86
C MET A 42 4.90 13.46 5.65
N PHE A 43 5.29 13.83 6.87
CA PHE A 43 6.04 12.97 7.77
C PHE A 43 5.21 11.74 8.21
N LEU A 44 3.91 11.91 8.45
CA LEU A 44 3.01 10.80 8.79
C LEU A 44 2.87 9.82 7.63
N PHE A 45 2.72 10.31 6.39
CA PHE A 45 2.68 9.47 5.19
C PHE A 45 4.00 8.72 4.97
N TRP A 46 5.13 9.35 5.25
CA TRP A 46 6.43 8.69 5.24
C TRP A 46 6.50 7.60 6.34
N SER A 47 6.08 7.92 7.56
CA SER A 47 6.06 6.96 8.68
C SER A 47 5.17 5.75 8.38
N GLU A 48 4.05 5.92 7.69
CA GLU A 48 3.21 4.80 7.21
C GLU A 48 4.01 3.84 6.32
N ASN A 49 4.87 4.35 5.42
CA ASN A 49 5.71 3.49 4.58
C ASN A 49 6.77 2.73 5.40
N VAL A 50 7.36 3.35 6.43
CA VAL A 50 8.27 2.67 7.37
C VAL A 50 7.55 1.49 8.04
N ILE A 51 6.35 1.72 8.57
CA ILE A 51 5.54 0.69 9.24
C ILE A 51 5.19 -0.44 8.27
N ILE A 52 4.74 -0.11 7.05
CA ILE A 52 4.42 -1.11 6.01
C ILE A 52 5.65 -1.95 5.67
N GLY A 53 6.81 -1.32 5.51
CA GLY A 53 8.08 -2.03 5.28
C GLY A 53 8.42 -3.01 6.40
N ALA A 54 8.28 -2.58 7.66
CA ALA A 54 8.53 -3.43 8.84
C ALA A 54 7.58 -4.64 8.87
N PHE A 55 6.27 -4.44 8.69
CA PHE A 55 5.31 -5.55 8.61
C PHE A 55 5.56 -6.45 7.40
N ASN A 56 6.05 -5.90 6.29
CA ASN A 56 6.39 -6.70 5.13
C ASN A 56 7.60 -7.60 5.38
N VAL A 57 8.62 -7.12 6.09
CA VAL A 57 9.73 -7.96 6.56
C VAL A 57 9.19 -9.10 7.45
N LEU A 58 8.29 -8.80 8.41
CA LEU A 58 7.66 -9.83 9.24
C LEU A 58 6.90 -10.87 8.40
N LYS A 59 6.16 -10.42 7.38
CA LYS A 59 5.49 -11.33 6.43
C LYS A 59 6.50 -12.22 5.70
N MET A 60 7.60 -11.66 5.19
CA MET A 60 8.62 -12.43 4.48
C MET A 60 9.31 -13.45 5.41
N VAL A 61 9.56 -13.09 6.67
CA VAL A 61 10.13 -14.00 7.69
C VAL A 61 9.19 -15.17 7.98
N LEU A 62 7.88 -14.90 8.09
CA LEU A 62 6.87 -15.92 8.43
C LEU A 62 6.31 -16.68 7.23
N ALA A 63 6.55 -16.18 5.99
CA ALA A 63 6.14 -16.90 4.77
C ALA A 63 6.71 -18.32 4.78
N ASN A 64 5.90 -19.31 4.40
CA ASN A 64 6.31 -20.72 4.36
C ASN A 64 6.49 -21.19 2.90
N PRO A 65 7.69 -21.06 2.33
CA PRO A 65 7.95 -21.52 0.97
C PRO A 65 7.80 -23.03 0.90
N ARG A 66 7.06 -23.51 -0.11
CA ARG A 66 6.82 -24.96 -0.32
C ARG A 66 8.05 -25.70 -0.88
N SER A 67 9.13 -25.00 -1.23
CA SER A 67 10.33 -25.59 -1.83
C SER A 67 11.60 -25.24 -1.06
N PRO A 68 12.63 -26.11 -1.03
CA PRO A 68 13.94 -25.80 -0.45
C PRO A 68 14.58 -24.55 -1.05
N VAL A 69 14.43 -24.34 -2.38
CA VAL A 69 14.92 -23.14 -3.09
C VAL A 69 14.28 -21.87 -2.53
N GLY A 70 13.01 -21.91 -2.16
CA GLY A 70 12.33 -20.79 -1.51
C GLY A 70 12.93 -20.43 -0.14
N TRP A 71 13.36 -21.41 0.64
CA TRP A 71 14.03 -21.17 1.93
C TRP A 71 15.40 -20.54 1.76
N ILE A 72 16.20 -21.00 0.79
CA ILE A 72 17.47 -20.38 0.44
C ILE A 72 17.22 -18.94 -0.06
N GLY A 73 16.17 -18.74 -0.87
CA GLY A 73 15.76 -17.43 -1.35
C GLY A 73 15.50 -16.42 -0.24
N LYS A 74 14.94 -16.84 0.92
CA LYS A 74 14.72 -15.95 2.07
C LYS A 74 16.01 -15.32 2.59
N VAL A 75 17.09 -16.10 2.65
CA VAL A 75 18.39 -15.65 3.17
C VAL A 75 18.95 -14.47 2.38
N PHE A 76 18.67 -14.42 1.08
CA PHE A 76 19.11 -13.32 0.21
C PHE A 76 18.04 -12.22 0.07
N THR A 77 16.77 -12.59 -0.09
CA THR A 77 15.69 -11.64 -0.37
C THR A 77 15.38 -10.74 0.82
N ILE A 78 15.41 -11.28 2.05
CA ILE A 78 15.08 -10.48 3.25
C ILE A 78 16.17 -9.42 3.53
N PRO A 79 17.47 -9.76 3.60
CA PRO A 79 18.51 -8.74 3.76
C PRO A 79 18.53 -7.73 2.61
N PHE A 80 18.37 -8.20 1.36
CA PHE A 80 18.29 -7.31 0.20
C PHE A 80 17.13 -6.31 0.36
N PHE A 81 15.94 -6.79 0.73
CA PHE A 81 14.79 -5.93 0.96
C PHE A 81 15.05 -4.92 2.09
N CYS A 82 15.59 -5.37 3.22
CA CYS A 82 15.89 -4.50 4.35
C CYS A 82 16.86 -3.37 3.96
N VAL A 83 17.93 -3.70 3.23
CA VAL A 83 18.90 -2.70 2.78
C VAL A 83 18.31 -1.81 1.70
N HIS A 84 17.75 -2.38 0.63
CA HIS A 84 17.26 -1.62 -0.52
C HIS A 84 16.06 -0.74 -0.16
N TYR A 85 15.02 -1.35 0.39
CA TYR A 85 13.80 -0.64 0.80
C TYR A 85 14.08 0.32 1.97
N GLY A 86 14.86 -0.12 2.96
CA GLY A 86 15.22 0.69 4.13
C GLY A 86 16.02 1.93 3.76
N MET A 87 17.04 1.78 2.91
CA MET A 87 17.84 2.90 2.40
C MET A 87 16.96 3.87 1.60
N PHE A 88 16.12 3.35 0.71
CA PHE A 88 15.23 4.17 -0.10
C PHE A 88 14.25 4.95 0.78
N THR A 89 13.64 4.29 1.76
CA THR A 89 12.72 4.92 2.73
C THR A 89 13.44 5.96 3.58
N PHE A 90 14.68 5.68 4.02
CA PHE A 90 15.48 6.63 4.78
C PHE A 90 15.77 7.90 3.99
N VAL A 91 16.23 7.78 2.74
CA VAL A 91 16.47 8.93 1.85
C VAL A 91 15.21 9.77 1.67
N HIS A 92 14.04 9.13 1.52
CA HIS A 92 12.77 9.86 1.43
C HIS A 92 12.43 10.61 2.71
N GLY A 93 12.71 10.03 3.89
CA GLY A 93 12.58 10.74 5.16
C GLY A 93 13.45 11.98 5.25
N VAL A 94 14.72 11.88 4.82
CA VAL A 94 15.63 13.04 4.75
C VAL A 94 15.08 14.11 3.81
N LEU A 95 14.55 13.72 2.63
CA LEU A 95 13.95 14.65 1.68
C LEU A 95 12.67 15.30 2.21
N VAL A 96 11.81 14.56 2.91
CA VAL A 96 10.61 15.12 3.57
C VAL A 96 11.02 16.20 4.58
N ILE A 97 12.01 15.92 5.42
CA ILE A 97 12.52 16.89 6.41
C ILE A 97 13.14 18.10 5.71
N GLY A 98 13.98 17.86 4.70
CA GLY A 98 14.71 18.93 4.00
C GLY A 98 13.82 19.85 3.18
N LEU A 99 12.80 19.30 2.49
CA LEU A 99 11.94 20.07 1.61
C LEU A 99 10.73 20.69 2.34
N PHE A 100 10.12 19.95 3.25
CA PHE A 100 8.85 20.36 3.87
C PHE A 100 9.00 20.80 5.34
N GLY A 101 10.16 20.52 5.97
CA GLY A 101 10.41 20.81 7.37
C GLY A 101 10.72 22.29 7.72
N GLY A 102 10.55 23.22 6.77
CA GLY A 102 10.60 24.66 7.08
C GLY A 102 11.96 25.16 7.62
N GLY A 103 13.06 24.48 7.32
CA GLY A 103 14.39 24.85 7.83
C GLY A 103 14.80 24.14 9.11
N LEU A 104 14.06 23.10 9.52
CA LEU A 104 14.53 22.16 10.54
C LEU A 104 15.90 21.62 10.13
N ARG A 105 16.96 22.22 10.67
CA ARG A 105 18.32 21.73 10.45
C ARG A 105 18.60 20.71 11.55
N PRO A 106 18.92 19.45 11.19
CA PRO A 106 19.44 18.51 12.19
C PRO A 106 20.63 19.15 12.91
N ARG A 107 20.62 19.07 14.24
CA ARG A 107 21.71 19.67 15.06
C ARG A 107 23.12 19.19 14.72
N ALA A 108 23.24 18.06 14.03
CA ALA A 108 24.53 17.44 13.68
C ALA A 108 24.44 16.69 12.35
N GLY A 109 24.48 17.38 11.20
CA GLY A 109 24.64 16.73 9.90
C GLY A 109 23.38 16.06 9.38
N PHE A 110 23.47 14.78 8.95
CA PHE A 110 22.33 14.03 8.42
C PHE A 110 21.35 13.64 9.53
N PRO A 111 20.01 13.65 9.25
CA PRO A 111 19.01 13.15 10.19
C PRO A 111 19.31 11.71 10.60
N ASN A 112 19.28 11.46 11.91
CA ASN A 112 19.43 10.14 12.52
C ASN A 112 18.10 9.70 13.16
N LEU A 113 18.06 8.52 13.76
CA LEU A 113 16.84 8.00 14.42
C LEU A 113 16.32 8.94 15.52
N GLU A 114 17.23 9.62 16.23
CA GLU A 114 16.85 10.60 17.25
C GLU A 114 16.12 11.80 16.64
N THR A 115 16.59 12.29 15.47
CA THR A 115 15.92 13.36 14.72
C THR A 115 14.49 12.97 14.34
N PHE A 116 14.29 11.75 13.83
CA PHE A 116 12.95 11.28 13.47
C PHE A 116 12.04 11.13 14.68
N TRP A 117 12.58 10.64 15.81
CA TRP A 117 11.84 10.54 17.05
C TRP A 117 11.45 11.93 17.61
N GLN A 118 12.39 12.87 17.58
CA GLN A 118 12.18 14.23 18.02
C GLN A 118 11.09 14.94 17.21
N ILE A 119 11.11 14.81 15.89
CA ILE A 119 10.07 15.34 15.01
C ILE A 119 8.70 14.73 15.33
N ALA A 120 8.62 13.41 15.52
CA ALA A 120 7.38 12.75 15.88
C ALA A 120 6.82 13.24 17.23
N HIS A 121 7.69 13.51 18.19
CA HIS A 121 7.32 14.01 19.51
C HIS A 121 6.89 15.48 19.48
N GLU A 122 7.68 16.35 18.86
CA GLU A 122 7.42 17.79 18.76
C GLU A 122 6.12 18.11 18.00
N ASN A 123 5.79 17.29 16.98
CA ASN A 123 4.57 17.45 16.20
C ASN A 123 3.39 16.62 16.72
N HIS A 124 3.50 16.03 17.91
CA HIS A 124 2.45 15.21 18.55
C HIS A 124 1.95 14.03 17.69
N LEU A 125 2.81 13.49 16.80
CA LEU A 125 2.45 12.43 15.87
C LEU A 125 2.47 11.02 16.49
N GLY A 126 2.94 10.87 17.72
CA GLY A 126 3.10 9.57 18.38
C GLY A 126 1.83 8.72 18.37
N TRP A 127 0.68 9.31 18.71
CA TRP A 127 -0.61 8.59 18.68
C TRP A 127 -1.06 8.21 17.28
N ALA A 128 -0.83 9.06 16.29
CA ALA A 128 -1.17 8.76 14.91
C ALA A 128 -0.30 7.62 14.36
N ILE A 129 1.01 7.66 14.61
CA ILE A 129 1.95 6.59 14.23
C ILE A 129 1.60 5.28 14.93
N LEU A 130 1.27 5.32 16.23
CA LEU A 130 0.81 4.15 16.97
C LEU A 130 -0.48 3.58 16.38
N GLY A 131 -1.46 4.43 16.06
CA GLY A 131 -2.71 4.02 15.42
C GLY A 131 -2.48 3.31 14.07
N LEU A 132 -1.57 3.85 13.25
CA LEU A 132 -1.15 3.20 12.00
C LEU A 132 -0.50 1.84 12.27
N ALA A 133 0.41 1.74 13.24
CA ALA A 133 1.08 0.50 13.59
C ALA A 133 0.09 -0.56 14.10
N VAL A 134 -0.83 -0.16 14.98
CA VAL A 134 -1.89 -1.05 15.50
C VAL A 134 -2.82 -1.53 14.38
N SER A 135 -3.27 -0.63 13.51
CA SER A 135 -4.13 -0.99 12.36
C SER A 135 -3.45 -2.01 11.44
N ARG A 136 -2.15 -1.80 11.15
CA ARG A 136 -1.37 -2.77 10.34
C ARG A 136 -1.12 -4.06 11.11
N GLY A 137 -0.89 -4.00 12.41
CA GLY A 137 -0.75 -5.16 13.30
C GLY A 137 -2.01 -6.03 13.34
N ILE A 138 -3.18 -5.41 13.49
CA ILE A 138 -4.47 -6.14 13.45
C ILE A 138 -4.63 -6.82 12.09
N SER A 139 -4.42 -6.10 10.99
CA SER A 139 -4.51 -6.68 9.65
C SER A 139 -3.51 -7.83 9.44
N PHE A 140 -2.30 -7.70 9.98
CA PHE A 140 -1.29 -8.76 9.93
C PHE A 140 -1.74 -10.01 10.71
N VAL A 141 -2.24 -9.84 11.94
CA VAL A 141 -2.68 -10.98 12.76
C VAL A 141 -3.94 -11.62 12.18
N THR A 142 -4.93 -10.83 11.80
CA THR A 142 -6.22 -11.37 11.32
C THR A 142 -6.12 -11.99 9.93
N ASN A 143 -5.49 -11.31 8.99
CA ASN A 143 -5.45 -11.72 7.59
C ASN A 143 -4.25 -12.65 7.33
N TYR A 144 -3.04 -12.18 7.62
CA TYR A 144 -1.84 -12.90 7.23
C TYR A 144 -1.66 -14.19 8.05
N LEU A 145 -1.85 -14.13 9.38
CA LEU A 145 -1.74 -15.29 10.26
C LEU A 145 -3.06 -16.05 10.37
N GLY A 146 -4.17 -15.36 10.64
CA GLY A 146 -5.47 -15.97 10.89
C GLY A 146 -6.06 -16.67 9.68
N ASN A 147 -6.03 -16.01 8.52
CA ASN A 147 -6.52 -16.62 7.27
C ASN A 147 -5.49 -17.53 6.58
N GLY A 148 -4.29 -17.65 7.14
CA GLY A 148 -3.26 -18.55 6.62
C GLY A 148 -2.58 -18.09 5.34
N GLU A 149 -2.65 -16.79 5.00
CA GLU A 149 -2.01 -16.22 3.79
C GLU A 149 -0.50 -16.51 3.73
N TYR A 150 0.18 -16.67 4.90
CA TYR A 150 1.60 -16.99 4.98
C TYR A 150 1.98 -18.32 4.31
N ARG A 151 1.00 -19.24 4.13
CA ARG A 151 1.21 -20.56 3.49
C ARG A 151 1.27 -20.50 1.97
N GLU A 152 0.69 -19.44 1.39
CA GLU A 152 0.54 -19.26 -0.06
C GLU A 152 1.34 -18.06 -0.59
N ALA A 153 1.79 -17.17 0.30
CA ALA A 153 2.51 -15.97 -0.06
C ALA A 153 3.86 -16.29 -0.73
N SER A 154 4.07 -15.78 -1.93
CA SER A 154 5.37 -15.86 -2.58
C SER A 154 6.27 -14.71 -2.11
N LEU A 155 7.57 -15.00 -1.88
CA LEU A 155 8.56 -13.99 -1.49
C LEU A 155 8.65 -12.83 -2.49
N GLN A 156 8.54 -13.13 -3.79
CA GLN A 156 8.58 -12.13 -4.84
C GLN A 156 7.39 -11.16 -4.76
N GLN A 157 6.18 -11.67 -4.50
CA GLN A 157 4.99 -10.83 -4.32
C GLN A 157 5.13 -9.95 -3.07
N LEU A 158 5.57 -10.54 -1.94
CA LEU A 158 5.79 -9.79 -0.72
C LEU A 158 6.86 -8.70 -0.91
N MET A 159 7.95 -9.00 -1.62
CA MET A 159 8.97 -8.01 -1.93
C MET A 159 8.42 -6.85 -2.76
N GLN A 160 7.57 -7.12 -3.75
CA GLN A 160 7.05 -6.10 -4.66
C GLN A 160 5.91 -5.26 -4.06
N GLN A 161 5.17 -5.80 -3.11
CA GLN A 161 3.95 -5.20 -2.56
C GLN A 161 4.13 -3.76 -2.05
N PRO A 162 5.18 -3.38 -1.29
CA PRO A 162 5.33 -2.03 -0.78
C PRO A 162 5.86 -1.01 -1.80
N TYR A 163 6.45 -1.45 -2.93
CA TYR A 163 7.07 -0.54 -3.90
C TYR A 163 6.08 0.41 -4.59
N GLY A 164 4.85 -0.01 -4.81
CA GLY A 164 3.82 0.87 -5.36
C GLY A 164 3.56 2.11 -4.50
N ARG A 165 3.54 1.95 -3.18
CA ARG A 165 3.33 3.06 -2.24
C ARG A 165 4.56 3.98 -2.14
N ILE A 166 5.76 3.39 -2.09
CA ILE A 166 6.98 4.20 -2.01
C ILE A 166 7.20 4.99 -3.31
N LEU A 167 6.77 4.45 -4.46
CA LEU A 167 6.80 5.18 -5.73
C LEU A 167 5.90 6.42 -5.69
N VAL A 168 4.69 6.31 -5.08
CA VAL A 168 3.79 7.47 -4.89
C VAL A 168 4.47 8.53 -4.06
N LEU A 169 5.06 8.14 -2.93
CA LEU A 169 5.78 9.07 -2.06
C LEU A 169 6.96 9.70 -2.79
N HIS A 170 7.73 8.91 -3.55
CA HIS A 170 8.85 9.41 -4.36
C HIS A 170 8.41 10.49 -5.36
N LEU A 171 7.40 10.19 -6.17
CA LEU A 171 6.88 11.15 -7.14
C LEU A 171 6.31 12.40 -6.45
N SER A 172 5.65 12.23 -5.30
CA SER A 172 5.10 13.34 -4.53
C SER A 172 6.18 14.24 -3.96
N ILE A 173 7.28 13.67 -3.45
CA ILE A 173 8.41 14.44 -2.92
C ILE A 173 9.13 15.15 -4.07
N LEU A 174 9.41 14.45 -5.18
CA LEU A 174 10.16 15.00 -6.29
C LEU A 174 9.40 16.15 -6.97
N PHE A 175 8.17 15.89 -7.42
CA PHE A 175 7.36 16.90 -8.10
C PHE A 175 6.74 17.89 -7.12
N GLY A 176 6.35 17.45 -5.92
CA GLY A 176 5.82 18.33 -4.88
C GLY A 176 6.86 19.30 -4.35
N GLY A 177 8.11 18.84 -4.18
CA GLY A 177 9.25 19.69 -3.84
C GLY A 177 9.52 20.74 -4.94
N PHE A 178 9.51 20.32 -6.21
CA PHE A 178 9.65 21.24 -7.33
C PHE A 178 8.52 22.30 -7.37
N LEU A 179 7.27 21.87 -7.23
CA LEU A 179 6.11 22.77 -7.18
C LEU A 179 6.18 23.72 -5.98
N MET A 180 6.62 23.23 -4.82
CA MET A 180 6.81 24.06 -3.65
C MET A 180 7.86 25.17 -3.89
N MET A 181 8.97 24.81 -4.52
CA MET A 181 10.01 25.80 -4.88
C MET A 181 9.51 26.82 -5.92
N ALA A 182 8.74 26.36 -6.91
CA ALA A 182 8.21 27.21 -7.99
C ALA A 182 7.06 28.13 -7.51
N LEU A 183 6.19 27.62 -6.64
CA LEU A 183 4.96 28.30 -6.21
C LEU A 183 5.04 28.82 -4.75
N HIS A 184 6.19 28.64 -4.09
CA HIS A 184 6.47 29.10 -2.73
C HIS A 184 5.43 28.63 -1.69
N SER A 185 4.83 27.45 -1.89
CA SER A 185 3.83 26.90 -0.97
C SER A 185 3.92 25.38 -0.86
N PRO A 186 4.07 24.82 0.34
CA PRO A 186 4.15 23.36 0.58
C PRO A 186 2.83 22.63 0.30
N VAL A 187 1.71 23.36 0.19
CA VAL A 187 0.38 22.79 -0.09
C VAL A 187 0.35 22.03 -1.41
N TRP A 188 1.11 22.47 -2.42
CA TRP A 188 1.18 21.81 -3.72
C TRP A 188 1.76 20.41 -3.65
N GLY A 189 2.75 20.20 -2.77
CA GLY A 189 3.30 18.86 -2.51
C GLY A 189 2.27 17.92 -1.90
N LEU A 190 1.48 18.42 -0.94
CA LEU A 190 0.39 17.66 -0.34
C LEU A 190 -0.72 17.32 -1.35
N LEU A 191 -1.14 18.28 -2.16
CA LEU A 191 -2.16 18.05 -3.20
C LEU A 191 -1.72 16.99 -4.20
N LEU A 192 -0.46 17.03 -4.63
CA LEU A 192 0.11 16.02 -5.52
C LEU A 192 0.12 14.62 -4.86
N LEU A 193 0.57 14.54 -3.59
CA LEU A 193 0.59 13.28 -2.84
C LEU A 193 -0.81 12.69 -2.70
N VAL A 194 -1.78 13.50 -2.28
CA VAL A 194 -3.17 13.05 -2.11
C VAL A 194 -3.77 12.63 -3.45
N GLY A 195 -3.55 13.40 -4.51
CA GLY A 195 -4.01 13.08 -5.86
C GLY A 195 -3.46 11.74 -6.37
N LEU A 196 -2.14 11.53 -6.25
CA LEU A 196 -1.49 10.27 -6.62
C LEU A 196 -2.00 9.10 -5.77
N LYS A 197 -2.16 9.31 -4.46
CA LYS A 197 -2.70 8.29 -3.55
C LYS A 197 -4.12 7.89 -3.97
N ILE A 198 -5.01 8.85 -4.22
CA ILE A 198 -6.37 8.58 -4.69
C ILE A 198 -6.35 7.75 -5.97
N VAL A 199 -5.54 8.12 -6.96
CA VAL A 199 -5.45 7.39 -8.24
C VAL A 199 -5.03 5.93 -8.02
N ILE A 200 -4.06 5.68 -7.15
CA ILE A 200 -3.54 4.32 -6.90
C ILE A 200 -4.53 3.50 -6.08
N ASP A 201 -5.12 4.09 -5.03
CA ASP A 201 -6.12 3.42 -4.21
C ASP A 201 -7.37 3.04 -5.04
N LEU A 202 -7.81 3.93 -5.94
CA LEU A 202 -8.90 3.64 -6.88
C LEU A 202 -8.55 2.49 -7.82
N ARG A 203 -7.34 2.48 -8.38
CA ARG A 203 -6.88 1.38 -9.24
C ARG A 203 -6.85 0.05 -8.50
N GLY A 204 -6.34 0.03 -7.26
CA GLY A 204 -6.36 -1.15 -6.41
C GLY A 204 -7.78 -1.65 -6.17
N HIS A 205 -8.68 -0.75 -5.82
CA HIS A 205 -10.08 -1.07 -5.58
C HIS A 205 -10.80 -1.64 -6.83
N PHE A 206 -10.57 -1.07 -8.00
CA PHE A 206 -11.14 -1.59 -9.25
C PHE A 206 -10.49 -2.91 -9.68
N ALA A 207 -9.18 -3.10 -9.48
CA ALA A 207 -8.49 -4.34 -9.83
C ALA A 207 -8.95 -5.53 -8.98
N GLU A 208 -9.16 -5.35 -7.68
CA GLU A 208 -9.71 -6.40 -6.81
C GLU A 208 -11.10 -6.82 -7.25
N ARG A 209 -11.94 -5.87 -7.59
CA ARG A 209 -13.31 -6.16 -8.03
C ARG A 209 -13.38 -6.92 -9.33
N ASN A 210 -12.52 -6.62 -10.29
CA ASN A 210 -12.50 -7.33 -11.57
C ASN A 210 -12.10 -8.81 -11.38
N LYS A 211 -11.30 -9.13 -10.38
CA LYS A 211 -10.98 -10.52 -10.00
C LYS A 211 -12.23 -11.26 -9.51
N PHE A 212 -13.06 -10.63 -8.70
CA PHE A 212 -14.29 -11.25 -8.20
C PHE A 212 -15.44 -11.28 -9.21
N ALA A 213 -15.48 -10.37 -10.17
CA ALA A 213 -16.47 -10.37 -11.24
C ALA A 213 -16.22 -11.45 -12.31
N GLY A 214 -14.98 -11.92 -12.44
CA GLY A 214 -14.59 -12.98 -13.39
C GLY A 214 -14.72 -14.40 -12.87
N THR A 215 -15.07 -14.62 -11.60
CA THR A 215 -15.30 -15.97 -11.05
C THR A 215 -16.75 -16.36 -11.31
N PRO A 216 -17.05 -17.39 -12.13
CA PRO A 216 -18.42 -17.86 -12.33
C PRO A 216 -19.01 -18.24 -10.95
N LYS A 217 -20.21 -17.77 -10.64
CA LYS A 217 -20.93 -18.22 -9.45
C LYS A 217 -21.10 -19.73 -9.55
N ALA A 218 -20.73 -20.45 -8.51
CA ALA A 218 -20.80 -21.91 -8.41
C ALA A 218 -22.21 -22.48 -8.67
N ASP A 219 -23.23 -21.64 -8.66
CA ASP A 219 -24.64 -22.03 -8.88
C ASP A 219 -25.02 -22.23 -10.37
N GLN A 220 -24.08 -22.04 -11.32
CA GLN A 220 -24.32 -22.24 -12.75
C GLN A 220 -23.60 -23.44 -13.36
N VAL A 221 -23.09 -24.36 -12.53
CA VAL A 221 -22.65 -25.66 -13.03
C VAL A 221 -23.87 -26.54 -13.20
N THR A 222 -24.63 -26.34 -14.26
CA THR A 222 -25.60 -27.30 -14.78
C THR A 222 -24.84 -28.53 -15.27
N PHE A 223 -24.83 -29.57 -14.49
CA PHE A 223 -24.39 -30.87 -14.96
C PHE A 223 -25.36 -31.30 -16.08
N PRO A 224 -24.88 -31.68 -17.27
CA PRO A 224 -25.76 -32.23 -18.29
C PRO A 224 -26.35 -33.56 -17.73
N ILE A 225 -27.65 -33.56 -17.51
CA ILE A 225 -28.38 -34.78 -17.19
C ILE A 225 -28.21 -35.69 -18.42
N GLN A 226 -27.38 -36.73 -18.31
CA GLN A 226 -27.37 -37.81 -19.28
C GLN A 226 -28.74 -38.49 -19.20
N SER A 227 -29.61 -38.18 -20.17
CA SER A 227 -30.80 -38.93 -20.43
C SER A 227 -30.40 -40.34 -20.91
N GLY A 228 -30.35 -41.25 -19.96
CA GLY A 228 -30.20 -42.67 -20.24
C GLY A 228 -31.37 -43.11 -21.16
N ASN A 229 -31.05 -43.52 -22.34
CA ASN A 229 -31.99 -44.11 -23.30
C ASN A 229 -32.29 -45.59 -22.89
N PRO A 230 -33.51 -45.93 -22.46
CA PRO A 230 -33.88 -47.31 -22.20
C PRO A 230 -34.55 -47.92 -23.40
N THR A 231 -33.79 -48.29 -24.42
CA THR A 231 -34.35 -49.20 -25.48
C THR A 231 -33.25 -50.04 -26.08
N ALA A 232 -33.28 -51.30 -25.79
CA ALA A 232 -32.99 -52.44 -26.64
C ALA A 232 -32.74 -53.64 -25.74
N GLY A 233 -33.40 -54.69 -25.82
CA GLY A 233 -34.16 -55.31 -26.88
C GLY A 233 -34.20 -56.81 -26.51
N ARG A 234 -35.37 -57.27 -26.34
CA ARG A 234 -35.72 -58.70 -26.12
C ARG A 234 -35.49 -59.45 -27.40
N ARG A 235 -34.67 -60.51 -27.38
CA ARG A 235 -34.74 -61.74 -28.22
C ARG A 235 -34.20 -62.88 -27.33
N ARG A 236 -35.00 -63.78 -26.97
CA ARG A 236 -35.44 -65.08 -27.52
C ARG A 236 -34.43 -65.67 -28.49
N ASP A 237 -33.72 -66.67 -28.05
CA ASP A 237 -33.86 -68.10 -28.35
C ASP A 237 -32.99 -68.87 -27.41
#